data_c039a7d2fb86ced177c400c153ee8a86
#
_entry.id   c039a7d2fb86ced177c400c153ee8a86
#
_cell.length_a   1.000
_cell.length_b   1.000
_cell.length_c   1.000
_cell.angle_alpha   90.00
_cell.angle_beta   90.00
_cell.angle_gamma   90.00
#
_symmetry.space_group_name_H-M   'P 1'
#
loop_
_entity.id
_entity.type
_entity.pdbx_description
1 polymer ?
#
loop_
_entity_poly.entity_id
_entity_poly.type
_entity_poly.pdbx_seq_one_letter_code
_entity_poly.pdbx_strand_id
1 'polypeptide(L)'
;MNRRTVLGSALIGAAAATAGSASAQSAPKPKGKTGPRNLITDVAGIRVGQAHDANARTGVSVILAEVPAIAAVDVRGGGPAGRETDVLKAENLVQEVDAIVLSGGSVYGLASADGIAAWMGMRGRGYGMGGAAGVPPSPIVPAACIYDLANGGDKQWGMDPPYRTLAVQALESASDSFTLGTAGAGYGAQAGGLKGGTGSASAVTADGWTVGAIVAVNSVGATIAPGSRQFWAAPFEIDAEFGGLGSAELSAAHEDWGDAKFNPRPRENTTIAVVATDVALTRVECQRMAIMAQDGLSRAVRPAHAPFDGDTVFVLSTGKITIDDPAQRNIAVSRLGNIAADVLARAIARGVYEATAYDGSATGTWKSLS
;
A
#
# COMPACT_ATOMS: atom_id res chain seq x y z
N MET A 1 56.04 -5.57 -46.66
CA MET A 1 57.33 -5.19 -46.11
C MET A 1 57.40 -5.52 -44.64
N ASN A 2 58.33 -6.39 -44.29
CA ASN A 2 58.68 -6.91 -42.97
C ASN A 2 59.15 -5.88 -41.94
N ARG A 3 58.98 -6.16 -40.66
CA ARG A 3 59.94 -6.23 -39.54
C ARG A 3 59.22 -6.38 -38.25
N ARG A 4 59.17 -7.53 -37.64
CA ARG A 4 60.07 -8.27 -36.74
C ARG A 4 60.59 -7.45 -35.54
N THR A 5 60.02 -7.81 -34.37
CA THR A 5 60.59 -8.44 -33.16
C THR A 5 61.71 -7.68 -32.43
N VAL A 6 61.46 -7.38 -31.13
CA VAL A 6 62.47 -7.55 -30.06
C VAL A 6 61.76 -7.99 -28.76
N LEU A 7 62.18 -9.15 -28.26
CA LEU A 7 61.91 -9.67 -26.92
C LEU A 7 62.78 -8.93 -25.90
N GLY A 8 62.19 -8.51 -24.81
CA GLY A 8 62.91 -8.06 -23.60
C GLY A 8 62.34 -8.77 -22.38
N SER A 9 63.04 -9.82 -21.92
CA SER A 9 62.75 -10.53 -20.70
C SER A 9 63.18 -9.69 -19.48
N ALA A 10 62.22 -9.29 -18.62
CA ALA A 10 62.54 -8.78 -17.29
C ALA A 10 61.90 -9.72 -16.26
N LEU A 11 62.74 -10.45 -15.53
CA LEU A 11 62.41 -11.14 -14.31
C LEU A 11 62.04 -10.09 -13.24
N ILE A 12 60.81 -10.13 -12.73
CA ILE A 12 60.44 -9.41 -11.52
C ILE A 12 60.04 -10.44 -10.49
N GLY A 13 60.75 -10.44 -9.40
CA GLY A 13 60.59 -11.33 -8.27
C GLY A 13 59.25 -11.14 -7.58
N ALA A 14 58.60 -12.27 -7.26
CA ALA A 14 57.37 -12.31 -6.48
C ALA A 14 57.74 -12.07 -4.99
N ALA A 15 57.44 -10.88 -4.48
CA ALA A 15 57.28 -10.63 -3.07
C ALA A 15 55.85 -10.98 -2.66
N ALA A 16 55.67 -12.10 -1.97
CA ALA A 16 54.39 -12.47 -1.38
C ALA A 16 54.11 -11.52 -0.20
N ALA A 17 53.29 -10.52 -0.45
CA ALA A 17 52.65 -9.72 0.58
C ALA A 17 51.46 -10.51 1.12
N THR A 18 51.55 -11.05 2.32
CA THR A 18 50.43 -11.55 3.11
C THR A 18 49.53 -10.37 3.47
N ALA A 19 48.54 -10.06 2.64
CA ALA A 19 47.49 -9.15 3.00
C ALA A 19 46.59 -9.83 4.00
N GLY A 20 46.76 -9.50 5.28
CA GLY A 20 45.80 -9.82 6.32
C GLY A 20 44.45 -9.21 5.96
N SER A 21 43.45 -10.04 5.70
CA SER A 21 42.07 -9.62 5.53
C SER A 21 41.58 -9.02 6.86
N ALA A 22 41.77 -7.72 7.05
CA ALA A 22 41.02 -6.98 8.05
C ALA A 22 39.55 -7.04 7.60
N SER A 23 38.76 -7.84 8.31
CA SER A 23 37.30 -7.77 8.19
C SER A 23 36.88 -6.35 8.55
N ALA A 24 36.56 -5.55 7.55
CA ALA A 24 35.95 -4.25 7.74
C ALA A 24 34.64 -4.50 8.48
N GLN A 25 34.62 -4.25 9.79
CA GLN A 25 33.39 -4.16 10.54
C GLN A 25 32.55 -3.07 9.90
N SER A 26 31.50 -3.47 9.16
CA SER A 26 30.57 -2.52 8.58
C SER A 26 29.97 -1.70 9.70
N ALA A 27 30.03 -0.37 9.58
CA ALA A 27 29.34 0.52 10.50
C ALA A 27 27.86 0.08 10.62
N PRO A 28 27.29 0.11 11.84
CA PRO A 28 25.90 -0.28 12.02
C PRO A 28 25.02 0.52 11.06
N LYS A 29 24.23 -0.20 10.26
CA LYS A 29 23.31 0.44 9.33
C LYS A 29 22.32 1.30 10.12
N PRO A 30 22.04 2.54 9.70
CA PRO A 30 21.07 3.37 10.38
C PRO A 30 19.73 2.63 10.39
N LYS A 31 19.13 2.47 11.56
CA LYS A 31 17.78 1.90 11.69
C LYS A 31 16.78 2.85 11.04
N GLY A 32 15.82 2.30 10.30
CA GLY A 32 14.67 3.05 9.84
C GLY A 32 13.93 3.70 11.03
N LYS A 33 13.35 4.87 10.82
CA LYS A 33 12.57 5.58 11.83
C LYS A 33 11.13 5.67 11.36
N THR A 34 10.19 5.25 12.20
CA THR A 34 8.75 5.45 11.99
C THR A 34 8.36 6.90 12.32
N GLY A 35 7.22 7.34 11.81
CA GLY A 35 6.54 8.51 12.37
C GLY A 35 5.95 8.21 13.76
N PRO A 36 5.41 9.22 14.45
CA PRO A 36 4.97 9.10 15.84
C PRO A 36 3.87 8.07 16.08
N ARG A 37 2.98 7.89 15.09
CA ARG A 37 1.86 6.92 15.15
C ARG A 37 2.14 5.63 14.40
N ASN A 38 3.17 5.66 13.55
CA ASN A 38 3.44 4.61 12.57
C ASN A 38 2.21 4.27 11.71
N LEU A 39 1.51 5.32 11.25
CA LEU A 39 0.32 5.29 10.42
C LEU A 39 0.49 6.23 9.22
N ILE A 40 -0.30 6.07 8.17
CA ILE A 40 -0.32 7.00 7.01
C ILE A 40 -0.61 8.45 7.44
N THR A 41 -1.31 8.63 8.54
CA THR A 41 -1.65 9.94 9.12
C THR A 41 -0.47 10.68 9.76
N ASP A 42 0.72 10.08 9.79
CA ASP A 42 1.95 10.81 10.09
C ASP A 42 2.35 11.75 8.94
N VAL A 43 1.81 11.51 7.74
CA VAL A 43 1.93 12.45 6.61
C VAL A 43 0.99 13.63 6.85
N ALA A 44 1.58 14.81 6.99
CA ALA A 44 0.83 16.04 7.29
C ALA A 44 -0.23 16.34 6.23
N GLY A 45 -1.47 16.56 6.65
CA GLY A 45 -2.61 16.85 5.78
C GLY A 45 -3.40 15.61 5.35
N ILE A 46 -3.11 14.44 5.91
CA ILE A 46 -3.86 13.20 5.69
C ILE A 46 -4.62 12.81 6.96
N ARG A 47 -5.92 12.51 6.81
CA ARG A 47 -6.75 11.88 7.83
C ARG A 47 -7.38 10.61 7.30
N VAL A 48 -7.71 9.67 8.17
CA VAL A 48 -8.36 8.41 7.81
C VAL A 48 -9.60 8.22 8.65
N GLY A 49 -10.71 7.89 7.98
CA GLY A 49 -11.94 7.45 8.61
C GLY A 49 -12.29 6.03 8.20
N GLN A 50 -12.95 5.31 9.10
CA GLN A 50 -13.32 3.91 8.90
C GLN A 50 -14.74 3.64 9.38
N ALA A 51 -15.47 2.82 8.61
CA ALA A 51 -16.72 2.23 9.03
C ALA A 51 -16.83 0.80 8.51
N HIS A 52 -17.58 -0.06 9.19
CA HIS A 52 -17.82 -1.43 8.76
C HIS A 52 -19.21 -1.91 9.18
N ASP A 53 -19.69 -2.91 8.47
CA ASP A 53 -20.93 -3.64 8.79
C ASP A 53 -20.54 -5.07 9.17
N ALA A 54 -20.77 -5.42 10.44
CA ALA A 54 -20.44 -6.72 10.99
C ALA A 54 -21.36 -7.84 10.43
N ASN A 55 -22.61 -7.54 10.10
CA ASN A 55 -23.53 -8.51 9.51
C ASN A 55 -23.13 -8.83 8.07
N ALA A 56 -22.88 -7.80 7.29
CA ALA A 56 -22.39 -7.96 5.92
C ALA A 56 -20.92 -8.37 5.86
N ARG A 57 -20.16 -8.30 6.96
CA ARG A 57 -18.71 -8.57 7.04
C ARG A 57 -17.93 -7.82 5.95
N THR A 58 -18.15 -6.52 5.89
CA THR A 58 -17.51 -5.62 4.92
C THR A 58 -17.27 -4.25 5.53
N GLY A 59 -16.53 -3.37 4.86
CA GLY A 59 -16.30 -2.02 5.36
C GLY A 59 -15.62 -1.09 4.37
N VAL A 60 -15.44 0.16 4.78
CA VAL A 60 -14.89 1.25 3.99
C VAL A 60 -13.85 2.01 4.80
N SER A 61 -12.74 2.38 4.15
CA SER A 61 -11.75 3.32 4.66
C SER A 61 -11.64 4.51 3.72
N VAL A 62 -11.78 5.72 4.24
CA VAL A 62 -11.65 6.97 3.49
C VAL A 62 -10.34 7.64 3.86
N ILE A 63 -9.48 7.88 2.89
CA ILE A 63 -8.24 8.61 3.03
C ILE A 63 -8.52 10.05 2.55
N LEU A 64 -8.74 10.93 3.51
CA LEU A 64 -9.09 12.33 3.30
C LEU A 64 -7.83 13.16 3.21
N ALA A 65 -7.67 13.90 2.12
CA ALA A 65 -6.73 15.01 2.05
C ALA A 65 -7.40 16.27 2.64
N GLU A 66 -6.78 16.92 3.62
CA GLU A 66 -7.35 18.15 4.26
C GLU A 66 -7.56 19.27 3.23
N VAL A 67 -6.65 19.37 2.29
CA VAL A 67 -6.76 20.17 1.07
C VAL A 67 -6.56 19.25 -0.12
N PRO A 68 -7.10 19.54 -1.32
CA PRO A 68 -6.88 18.71 -2.50
C PRO A 68 -5.39 18.41 -2.69
N ALA A 69 -5.06 17.16 -3.00
CA ALA A 69 -3.69 16.67 -3.11
C ALA A 69 -3.43 16.07 -4.49
N ILE A 70 -2.20 16.25 -5.00
CA ILE A 70 -1.77 15.61 -6.25
C ILE A 70 -1.80 14.10 -6.07
N ALA A 71 -2.38 13.40 -7.04
CA ALA A 71 -2.52 11.94 -6.98
C ALA A 71 -2.12 11.24 -8.28
N ALA A 72 -1.75 9.98 -8.14
CA ALA A 72 -1.55 9.04 -9.23
C ALA A 72 -1.97 7.63 -8.81
N VAL A 73 -2.06 6.70 -9.76
CA VAL A 73 -2.40 5.30 -9.51
C VAL A 73 -1.61 4.37 -10.41
N ASP A 74 -1.20 3.22 -9.86
CA ASP A 74 -0.67 2.10 -10.64
C ASP A 74 -1.49 0.85 -10.36
N VAL A 75 -1.98 0.19 -11.42
CA VAL A 75 -2.84 -0.99 -11.35
C VAL A 75 -2.10 -2.15 -12.00
N ARG A 76 -1.81 -3.21 -11.21
CA ARG A 76 -1.07 -4.39 -11.70
C ARG A 76 -1.83 -5.69 -11.60
N GLY A 77 -2.85 -5.78 -10.79
CA GLY A 77 -3.70 -6.95 -10.74
C GLY A 77 -4.50 -7.13 -12.04
N GLY A 78 -4.79 -8.39 -12.42
CA GLY A 78 -5.53 -8.71 -13.65
C GLY A 78 -7.05 -8.49 -13.57
N GLY A 79 -7.62 -8.32 -12.36
CA GLY A 79 -9.06 -8.16 -12.10
C GLY A 79 -9.39 -6.97 -11.18
N PRO A 80 -8.98 -5.73 -11.50
CA PRO A 80 -9.21 -4.60 -10.61
C PRO A 80 -10.68 -4.16 -10.58
N ALA A 81 -11.18 -3.81 -9.38
CA ALA A 81 -12.43 -3.09 -9.18
C ALA A 81 -12.08 -1.64 -8.81
N GLY A 82 -11.97 -0.77 -9.80
CA GLY A 82 -11.55 0.63 -9.63
C GLY A 82 -12.54 1.63 -10.21
N ARG A 83 -12.54 2.84 -9.67
CA ARG A 83 -13.34 3.97 -10.12
C ARG A 83 -12.48 5.23 -10.22
N GLU A 84 -12.72 6.04 -11.25
CA GLU A 84 -12.06 7.32 -11.54
C GLU A 84 -10.52 7.23 -11.66
N THR A 85 -9.97 6.06 -12.00
CA THR A 85 -8.54 5.89 -12.20
C THR A 85 -8.01 6.61 -13.43
N ASP A 86 -8.86 6.77 -14.47
CA ASP A 86 -8.48 7.50 -15.70
C ASP A 86 -8.25 8.99 -15.47
N VAL A 87 -8.96 9.62 -14.52
CA VAL A 87 -8.75 11.05 -14.21
C VAL A 87 -7.34 11.31 -13.66
N LEU A 88 -6.68 10.27 -13.09
CA LEU A 88 -5.34 10.34 -12.52
C LEU A 88 -4.21 10.23 -13.57
N LYS A 89 -4.50 10.04 -14.85
CA LYS A 89 -3.48 10.02 -15.90
C LYS A 89 -2.83 11.39 -16.04
N ALA A 90 -1.51 11.43 -16.28
CA ALA A 90 -0.72 12.64 -16.22
C ALA A 90 -1.13 13.70 -17.27
N GLU A 91 -1.71 13.26 -18.39
CA GLU A 91 -2.19 14.10 -19.47
C GLU A 91 -3.56 14.78 -19.22
N ASN A 92 -4.27 14.38 -18.14
CA ASN A 92 -5.61 14.88 -17.87
C ASN A 92 -5.62 16.21 -17.11
N LEU A 93 -6.72 16.97 -17.25
CA LEU A 93 -6.87 18.33 -16.74
C LEU A 93 -6.86 18.40 -15.21
N VAL A 94 -7.61 17.52 -14.54
CA VAL A 94 -7.75 17.52 -13.09
C VAL A 94 -6.53 16.85 -12.47
N GLN A 95 -5.79 17.57 -11.63
CA GLN A 95 -4.54 17.11 -11.09
C GLN A 95 -4.59 16.68 -9.61
N GLU A 96 -5.61 17.14 -8.90
CA GLU A 96 -5.76 16.93 -7.47
C GLU A 96 -7.02 16.13 -7.16
N VAL A 97 -7.00 15.41 -6.06
CA VAL A 97 -8.14 14.67 -5.55
C VAL A 97 -8.51 15.15 -4.15
N ASP A 98 -9.79 15.01 -3.80
CA ASP A 98 -10.32 15.39 -2.50
C ASP A 98 -10.17 14.29 -1.45
N ALA A 99 -10.31 13.03 -1.89
CA ALA A 99 -10.14 11.83 -1.08
C ALA A 99 -9.86 10.63 -1.98
N ILE A 100 -9.34 9.54 -1.38
CA ILE A 100 -9.31 8.21 -1.99
C ILE A 100 -10.07 7.25 -1.08
N VAL A 101 -10.84 6.33 -1.69
CA VAL A 101 -11.63 5.34 -0.95
C VAL A 101 -11.11 3.94 -1.22
N LEU A 102 -10.82 3.21 -0.15
CA LEU A 102 -10.65 1.77 -0.16
C LEU A 102 -11.91 1.13 0.41
N SER A 103 -12.47 0.13 -0.27
CA SER A 103 -13.73 -0.48 0.13
C SER A 103 -13.72 -1.99 -0.01
N GLY A 104 -14.55 -2.67 0.76
CA GLY A 104 -15.00 -4.02 0.45
C GLY A 104 -16.03 -4.01 -0.69
N GLY A 105 -16.63 -5.16 -0.99
CA GLY A 105 -17.82 -5.28 -1.82
C GLY A 105 -17.60 -5.36 -3.32
N SER A 106 -16.35 -5.44 -3.81
CA SER A 106 -16.08 -5.50 -5.24
C SER A 106 -16.80 -4.37 -6.00
N VAL A 107 -17.49 -4.66 -7.08
CA VAL A 107 -18.21 -3.66 -7.88
C VAL A 107 -19.24 -2.86 -7.07
N TYR A 108 -19.89 -3.45 -6.06
CA TYR A 108 -20.85 -2.75 -5.21
C TYR A 108 -20.17 -1.71 -4.31
N GLY A 109 -18.93 -1.99 -3.88
CA GLY A 109 -18.12 -1.09 -3.08
C GLY A 109 -17.76 0.22 -3.78
N LEU A 110 -17.78 0.27 -5.11
CA LEU A 110 -17.53 1.49 -5.88
C LEU A 110 -18.53 2.61 -5.59
N ALA A 111 -19.73 2.28 -5.08
CA ALA A 111 -20.72 3.26 -4.63
C ALA A 111 -20.27 4.04 -3.38
N SER A 112 -19.24 3.60 -2.67
CA SER A 112 -18.64 4.34 -1.56
C SER A 112 -18.17 5.74 -1.97
N ALA A 113 -17.55 5.87 -3.14
CA ALA A 113 -17.11 7.15 -3.68
C ALA A 113 -18.29 8.10 -4.01
N ASP A 114 -19.46 7.58 -4.39
CA ASP A 114 -20.67 8.41 -4.59
C ASP A 114 -21.11 9.09 -3.28
N GLY A 115 -21.06 8.35 -2.17
CA GLY A 115 -21.41 8.91 -0.86
C GLY A 115 -20.50 10.06 -0.48
N ILE A 116 -19.19 9.90 -0.69
CA ILE A 116 -18.19 10.93 -0.40
C ILE A 116 -18.36 12.14 -1.34
N ALA A 117 -18.49 11.91 -2.63
CA ALA A 117 -18.67 12.99 -3.61
C ALA A 117 -19.95 13.80 -3.29
N ALA A 118 -21.08 13.16 -3.01
CA ALA A 118 -22.31 13.84 -2.63
C ALA A 118 -22.15 14.64 -1.32
N TRP A 119 -21.51 14.05 -0.30
CA TRP A 119 -21.27 14.70 1.00
C TRP A 119 -20.39 15.94 0.86
N MET A 120 -19.29 15.85 0.08
CA MET A 120 -18.36 16.96 -0.18
C MET A 120 -18.99 18.05 -1.06
N GLY A 121 -19.65 17.66 -2.14
CA GLY A 121 -20.31 18.60 -3.07
C GLY A 121 -21.37 19.45 -2.37
N MET A 122 -22.19 18.84 -1.49
CA MET A 122 -23.19 19.55 -0.67
C MET A 122 -22.54 20.61 0.24
N ARG A 123 -21.27 20.45 0.61
CA ARG A 123 -20.48 21.36 1.45
C ARG A 123 -19.59 22.31 0.63
N GLY A 124 -19.77 22.38 -0.68
CA GLY A 124 -19.02 23.29 -1.54
C GLY A 124 -17.58 22.86 -1.82
N ARG A 125 -17.20 21.62 -1.51
CA ARG A 125 -15.86 21.07 -1.75
C ARG A 125 -15.84 20.24 -3.03
N GLY A 126 -14.80 20.41 -3.86
CA GLY A 126 -14.58 19.70 -5.10
C GLY A 126 -14.03 20.62 -6.19
N TYR A 127 -13.69 20.02 -7.34
CA TYR A 127 -13.25 20.74 -8.52
C TYR A 127 -14.38 21.62 -9.08
N GLY A 128 -14.07 22.88 -9.40
CA GLY A 128 -15.05 23.82 -9.95
C GLY A 128 -14.49 24.70 -11.07
N MET A 129 -15.27 24.90 -12.10
CA MET A 129 -14.97 25.80 -13.22
C MET A 129 -15.52 27.22 -12.93
N GLY A 130 -14.93 27.93 -11.95
CA GLY A 130 -15.13 29.37 -11.78
C GLY A 130 -16.42 29.82 -11.09
N GLY A 131 -17.07 28.99 -10.27
CA GLY A 131 -18.07 29.46 -9.31
C GLY A 131 -19.35 30.03 -9.91
N ALA A 132 -19.86 29.51 -11.05
CA ALA A 132 -21.14 29.91 -11.59
C ALA A 132 -22.26 29.62 -10.55
N ALA A 133 -23.13 30.62 -10.32
CA ALA A 133 -24.20 30.51 -9.35
C ALA A 133 -25.11 29.31 -9.62
N GLY A 134 -25.35 28.46 -8.61
CA GLY A 134 -26.19 27.29 -8.71
C GLY A 134 -25.51 26.03 -9.29
N VAL A 135 -24.24 26.09 -9.66
CA VAL A 135 -23.48 24.92 -10.14
C VAL A 135 -22.71 24.32 -8.95
N PRO A 136 -22.98 23.05 -8.57
CA PRO A 136 -22.23 22.40 -7.48
C PRO A 136 -20.80 22.09 -7.94
N PRO A 137 -19.82 22.08 -7.05
CA PRO A 137 -18.50 21.57 -7.36
C PRO A 137 -18.54 20.06 -7.63
N SER A 138 -17.51 19.56 -8.30
CA SER A 138 -17.34 18.14 -8.64
C SER A 138 -16.21 17.54 -7.82
N PRO A 139 -16.49 16.90 -6.67
CA PRO A 139 -15.46 16.25 -5.87
C PRO A 139 -14.82 15.11 -6.64
N ILE A 140 -13.50 15.01 -6.59
CA ILE A 140 -12.72 13.97 -7.26
C ILE A 140 -12.35 12.93 -6.20
N VAL A 141 -12.96 11.74 -6.31
CA VAL A 141 -12.90 10.70 -5.29
C VAL A 141 -12.64 9.32 -5.93
N PRO A 142 -11.40 9.06 -6.38
CA PRO A 142 -11.05 7.74 -6.88
C PRO A 142 -11.22 6.65 -5.81
N ALA A 143 -11.57 5.44 -6.25
CA ALA A 143 -11.78 4.32 -5.35
C ALA A 143 -11.22 3.01 -5.92
N ALA A 144 -10.85 2.09 -5.02
CA ALA A 144 -10.61 0.70 -5.33
C ALA A 144 -11.28 -0.21 -4.29
N CYS A 145 -11.69 -1.41 -4.73
CA CYS A 145 -12.43 -2.33 -3.88
C CYS A 145 -11.80 -3.72 -3.85
N ILE A 146 -11.76 -4.32 -2.66
CA ILE A 146 -11.45 -5.74 -2.50
C ILE A 146 -12.71 -6.58 -2.72
N TYR A 147 -12.54 -7.85 -3.06
CA TYR A 147 -13.62 -8.82 -3.12
C TYR A 147 -13.73 -9.54 -1.77
N ASP A 148 -14.70 -9.15 -0.97
CA ASP A 148 -15.03 -9.77 0.32
C ASP A 148 -16.47 -10.36 0.36
N LEU A 149 -17.08 -10.56 -0.81
CA LEU A 149 -18.45 -11.02 -0.94
C LEU A 149 -18.66 -12.47 -0.47
N ALA A 150 -17.63 -13.33 -0.62
CA ALA A 150 -17.70 -14.77 -0.32
C ALA A 150 -17.27 -15.11 1.13
N ASN A 151 -17.29 -14.17 2.06
CA ASN A 151 -16.81 -14.35 3.44
C ASN A 151 -17.88 -14.80 4.46
N GLY A 152 -19.07 -15.19 4.00
CA GLY A 152 -20.16 -15.71 4.84
C GLY A 152 -20.99 -14.66 5.56
N GLY A 153 -20.80 -13.35 5.32
CA GLY A 153 -21.68 -12.30 5.82
C GLY A 153 -22.98 -12.19 5.01
N ASP A 154 -23.99 -11.52 5.57
CA ASP A 154 -25.26 -11.26 4.89
C ASP A 154 -25.09 -10.26 3.74
N LYS A 155 -25.40 -10.66 2.54
CA LYS A 155 -25.32 -9.87 1.30
C LYS A 155 -26.71 -9.64 0.68
N GLN A 156 -27.80 -9.88 1.45
CA GLN A 156 -29.16 -9.73 0.95
C GLN A 156 -29.66 -8.28 1.06
N TRP A 157 -28.88 -7.34 0.61
CA TRP A 157 -29.18 -5.89 0.67
C TRP A 157 -30.08 -5.37 -0.49
N GLY A 158 -30.45 -6.24 -1.44
CA GLY A 158 -31.30 -5.83 -2.58
C GLY A 158 -30.66 -4.72 -3.40
N MET A 159 -31.39 -3.62 -3.58
CA MET A 159 -30.94 -2.44 -4.35
C MET A 159 -30.08 -1.46 -3.56
N ASP A 160 -29.95 -1.65 -2.24
CA ASP A 160 -29.25 -0.71 -1.35
C ASP A 160 -28.05 -1.35 -0.64
N PRO A 161 -26.94 -1.66 -1.38
CA PRO A 161 -25.69 -2.09 -0.78
C PRO A 161 -25.15 -1.04 0.21
N PRO A 162 -24.58 -1.44 1.36
CA PRO A 162 -24.30 -0.52 2.48
C PRO A 162 -23.18 0.49 2.22
N TYR A 163 -22.43 0.37 1.13
CA TYR A 163 -21.14 1.04 0.92
C TYR A 163 -21.23 2.56 0.87
N ARG A 164 -22.31 3.12 0.29
CA ARG A 164 -22.51 4.56 0.24
C ARG A 164 -22.70 5.15 1.66
N THR A 165 -23.49 4.49 2.48
CA THR A 165 -23.73 4.88 3.88
C THR A 165 -22.46 4.71 4.73
N LEU A 166 -21.79 3.56 4.61
CA LEU A 166 -20.53 3.29 5.32
C LEU A 166 -19.45 4.32 4.95
N ALA A 167 -19.38 4.75 3.69
CA ALA A 167 -18.42 5.75 3.27
C ALA A 167 -18.65 7.10 3.95
N VAL A 168 -19.90 7.55 4.04
CA VAL A 168 -20.24 8.80 4.77
C VAL A 168 -19.88 8.69 6.24
N GLN A 169 -20.25 7.58 6.91
CA GLN A 169 -19.89 7.32 8.30
C GLN A 169 -18.36 7.30 8.49
N ALA A 170 -17.61 6.66 7.58
CA ALA A 170 -16.16 6.66 7.59
C ALA A 170 -15.60 8.08 7.46
N LEU A 171 -16.09 8.88 6.50
CA LEU A 171 -15.63 10.24 6.31
C LEU A 171 -15.86 11.11 7.54
N GLU A 172 -17.02 10.98 8.18
CA GLU A 172 -17.39 11.75 9.38
C GLU A 172 -16.54 11.35 10.61
N SER A 173 -15.99 10.13 10.62
CA SER A 173 -15.07 9.64 11.66
C SER A 173 -13.59 9.96 11.40
N ALA A 174 -13.27 10.66 10.29
CA ALA A 174 -11.89 10.89 9.87
C ALA A 174 -11.04 11.61 10.92
N SER A 175 -9.93 11.00 11.31
CA SER A 175 -9.04 11.47 12.36
C SER A 175 -7.57 11.09 12.09
N ASP A 176 -6.67 11.50 12.96
CA ASP A 176 -5.25 11.17 12.90
C ASP A 176 -4.94 9.74 13.38
N SER A 177 -5.91 9.07 14.00
CA SER A 177 -5.76 7.72 14.52
C SER A 177 -6.92 6.84 14.06
N PHE A 178 -6.62 5.60 13.71
CA PHE A 178 -7.60 4.62 13.24
C PHE A 178 -7.15 3.19 13.58
N THR A 179 -8.07 2.24 13.48
CA THR A 179 -7.84 0.85 13.89
C THR A 179 -7.20 0.04 12.76
N LEU A 180 -6.18 -0.78 13.10
CA LEU A 180 -5.61 -1.79 12.20
C LEU A 180 -6.33 -3.14 12.34
N GLY A 181 -6.04 -4.05 11.42
CA GLY A 181 -6.61 -5.40 11.43
C GLY A 181 -8.05 -5.43 10.92
N THR A 182 -8.94 -6.03 11.69
CA THR A 182 -10.35 -6.24 11.31
C THR A 182 -11.15 -4.94 11.47
N ALA A 183 -10.92 -3.98 10.58
CA ALA A 183 -11.55 -2.66 10.58
C ALA A 183 -11.62 -2.07 9.16
N GLY A 184 -12.53 -1.13 8.92
CA GLY A 184 -12.67 -0.41 7.66
C GLY A 184 -12.70 -1.34 6.45
N ALA A 185 -12.03 -0.97 5.35
CA ALA A 185 -11.97 -1.75 4.12
C ALA A 185 -11.41 -3.17 4.30
N GLY A 186 -10.56 -3.39 5.30
CA GLY A 186 -10.00 -4.70 5.64
C GLY A 186 -10.90 -5.57 6.50
N TYR A 187 -12.09 -5.09 6.91
CA TYR A 187 -12.96 -5.84 7.82
C TYR A 187 -13.29 -7.24 7.31
N GLY A 188 -13.71 -7.36 6.06
CA GLY A 188 -14.08 -8.62 5.42
C GLY A 188 -12.93 -9.38 4.76
N ALA A 189 -11.71 -8.86 4.79
CA ALA A 189 -10.57 -9.32 4.02
C ALA A 189 -10.00 -10.67 4.48
N GLN A 190 -9.37 -11.39 3.52
CA GLN A 190 -8.62 -12.62 3.75
C GLN A 190 -7.32 -12.58 2.93
N ALA A 191 -6.18 -12.78 3.56
CA ALA A 191 -4.84 -12.76 2.97
C ALA A 191 -4.27 -14.18 2.90
N GLY A 192 -4.26 -14.77 1.71
CA GLY A 192 -3.95 -16.20 1.59
C GLY A 192 -4.89 -17.03 2.46
N GLY A 193 -4.36 -17.93 3.24
CA GLY A 193 -5.08 -18.77 4.22
C GLY A 193 -5.46 -18.07 5.53
N LEU A 194 -5.00 -16.83 5.75
CA LEU A 194 -5.20 -16.10 7.00
C LEU A 194 -6.26 -15.01 6.88
N LYS A 195 -6.81 -14.59 8.02
CA LYS A 195 -7.62 -13.38 8.11
C LYS A 195 -6.76 -12.19 7.69
N GLY A 196 -7.20 -11.47 6.66
CA GLY A 196 -6.64 -10.21 6.22
C GLY A 196 -7.15 -9.04 7.05
N GLY A 197 -6.74 -7.82 6.71
CA GLY A 197 -7.15 -6.65 7.47
C GLY A 197 -6.68 -5.34 6.87
N THR A 198 -7.01 -4.25 7.52
CA THR A 198 -6.45 -2.93 7.25
C THR A 198 -5.09 -2.82 7.94
N GLY A 199 -4.06 -2.51 7.17
CA GLY A 199 -2.73 -2.23 7.69
C GLY A 199 -2.27 -0.81 7.38
N SER A 200 -1.35 -0.30 8.18
CA SER A 200 -0.72 1.00 7.94
C SER A 200 0.66 1.05 8.57
N ALA A 201 1.56 1.80 7.96
CA ALA A 201 2.89 2.08 8.47
C ALA A 201 3.37 3.44 7.97
N SER A 202 4.41 3.97 8.59
CA SER A 202 5.09 5.19 8.13
C SER A 202 6.61 5.10 8.30
N ALA A 203 7.31 5.99 7.60
CA ALA A 203 8.73 6.21 7.77
C ALA A 203 9.05 7.70 7.65
N VAL A 204 10.03 8.15 8.45
CA VAL A 204 10.56 9.52 8.39
C VAL A 204 12.04 9.46 8.01
N THR A 205 12.42 10.20 6.98
CA THR A 205 13.80 10.28 6.51
C THR A 205 14.64 11.22 7.37
N ALA A 206 15.96 11.17 7.21
CA ALA A 206 16.87 12.11 7.87
C ALA A 206 16.64 13.57 7.44
N ASP A 207 16.08 13.79 6.23
CA ASP A 207 15.71 15.12 5.72
C ASP A 207 14.34 15.58 6.24
N GLY A 208 13.68 14.80 7.09
CA GLY A 208 12.37 15.10 7.65
C GLY A 208 11.19 14.79 6.72
N TRP A 209 11.40 14.14 5.57
CA TRP A 209 10.32 13.70 4.69
C TRP A 209 9.57 12.54 5.31
N THR A 210 8.26 12.57 5.22
CA THR A 210 7.40 11.50 5.70
C THR A 210 6.79 10.72 4.53
N VAL A 211 6.84 9.40 4.62
CA VAL A 211 6.11 8.49 3.73
C VAL A 211 5.25 7.58 4.59
N GLY A 212 3.97 7.47 4.27
CA GLY A 212 3.03 6.59 4.96
C GLY A 212 2.23 5.76 3.97
N ALA A 213 1.74 4.60 4.41
CA ALA A 213 0.86 3.75 3.63
C ALA A 213 -0.32 3.25 4.47
N ILE A 214 -1.47 3.06 3.81
CA ILE A 214 -2.62 2.29 4.30
C ILE A 214 -3.01 1.27 3.24
N VAL A 215 -3.41 0.08 3.66
CA VAL A 215 -3.72 -1.03 2.76
C VAL A 215 -4.86 -1.88 3.30
N ALA A 216 -5.73 -2.36 2.42
CA ALA A 216 -6.66 -3.46 2.70
C ALA A 216 -6.09 -4.74 2.08
N VAL A 217 -5.71 -5.70 2.93
CA VAL A 217 -4.97 -6.91 2.54
C VAL A 217 -5.94 -8.06 2.33
N ASN A 218 -6.29 -8.31 1.07
CA ASN A 218 -7.17 -9.43 0.65
C ASN A 218 -6.52 -10.26 -0.45
N SER A 219 -5.23 -10.54 -0.35
CA SER A 219 -4.40 -11.13 -1.41
C SER A 219 -4.73 -12.58 -1.75
N VAL A 220 -4.45 -12.99 -3.01
CA VAL A 220 -4.32 -14.40 -3.42
C VAL A 220 -3.18 -15.05 -2.66
N GLY A 221 -2.02 -14.45 -2.75
CA GLY A 221 -0.79 -14.96 -2.16
C GLY A 221 -0.78 -14.94 -0.64
N ALA A 222 0.04 -15.80 -0.08
CA ALA A 222 0.34 -15.83 1.34
C ALA A 222 1.23 -14.66 1.75
N THR A 223 1.02 -14.15 2.96
CA THR A 223 1.84 -13.09 3.56
C THR A 223 2.96 -13.64 4.45
N ILE A 224 2.90 -14.93 4.77
CA ILE A 224 3.91 -15.65 5.55
C ILE A 224 4.60 -16.71 4.68
N ALA A 225 5.82 -17.08 5.07
CA ALA A 225 6.57 -18.13 4.38
C ALA A 225 5.95 -19.51 4.65
N PRO A 226 6.02 -20.46 3.68
CA PRO A 226 5.44 -21.79 3.81
C PRO A 226 5.91 -22.51 5.08
N GLY A 227 4.95 -23.12 5.80
CA GLY A 227 5.23 -23.89 7.03
C GLY A 227 5.80 -23.05 8.18
N SER A 228 5.67 -21.74 8.15
CA SER A 228 6.23 -20.85 9.16
C SER A 228 5.23 -19.76 9.59
N ARG A 229 5.62 -18.99 10.62
CA ARG A 229 4.89 -17.78 11.06
C ARG A 229 5.58 -16.49 10.60
N GLN A 230 6.76 -16.59 9.99
CA GLN A 230 7.53 -15.42 9.56
C GLN A 230 6.90 -14.76 8.34
N PHE A 231 6.67 -13.46 8.43
CA PHE A 231 6.20 -12.66 7.30
C PHE A 231 7.28 -12.53 6.22
N TRP A 232 6.86 -12.52 4.96
CA TRP A 232 7.76 -12.18 3.85
C TRP A 232 8.38 -10.79 4.03
N ALA A 233 7.62 -9.86 4.64
CA ALA A 233 8.06 -8.51 4.94
C ALA A 233 9.07 -8.39 6.10
N ALA A 234 9.44 -9.47 6.78
CA ALA A 234 10.32 -9.45 7.96
C ALA A 234 11.63 -8.67 7.77
N PRO A 235 12.31 -8.66 6.60
CA PRO A 235 13.51 -7.84 6.39
C PRO A 235 13.31 -6.33 6.57
N PHE A 236 12.06 -5.85 6.51
CA PHE A 236 11.70 -4.43 6.59
C PHE A 236 11.10 -4.04 7.95
N GLU A 237 10.94 -5.00 8.87
CA GLU A 237 10.31 -4.78 10.17
C GLU A 237 11.09 -3.78 11.02
N ILE A 238 10.38 -2.86 11.64
CA ILE A 238 10.93 -1.90 12.60
C ILE A 238 10.30 -2.16 13.97
N ASP A 239 11.14 -2.26 15.01
CA ASP A 239 10.73 -2.39 16.42
C ASP A 239 9.70 -3.52 16.70
N ALA A 240 9.83 -4.66 16.02
CA ALA A 240 8.98 -5.83 16.17
C ALA A 240 7.46 -5.56 15.97
N GLU A 241 7.11 -4.62 15.09
CA GLU A 241 5.75 -4.11 14.87
C GLU A 241 4.76 -5.14 14.28
N PHE A 242 5.26 -6.32 13.85
CA PHE A 242 4.45 -7.48 13.48
C PHE A 242 5.06 -8.81 13.95
N GLY A 243 5.64 -8.79 15.18
CA GLY A 243 5.98 -9.98 15.94
C GLY A 243 7.46 -10.26 16.11
N GLY A 244 8.36 -9.62 15.35
CA GLY A 244 9.82 -9.70 15.56
C GLY A 244 10.45 -11.07 15.32
N LEU A 245 9.81 -11.95 14.51
CA LEU A 245 10.29 -13.32 14.30
C LEU A 245 11.47 -13.43 13.33
N GLY A 246 11.83 -12.33 12.66
CA GLY A 246 12.87 -12.34 11.62
C GLY A 246 12.44 -13.06 10.33
N SER A 247 13.40 -13.24 9.43
CA SER A 247 13.18 -13.86 8.12
C SER A 247 13.16 -15.37 8.21
N ALA A 248 12.27 -16.02 7.42
CA ALA A 248 12.28 -17.47 7.26
C ALA A 248 13.50 -17.95 6.47
N GLU A 249 13.94 -19.16 6.74
CA GLU A 249 14.84 -19.88 5.82
C GLU A 249 14.04 -20.35 4.61
N LEU A 250 14.46 -19.93 3.41
CA LEU A 250 13.76 -20.23 2.19
C LEU A 250 14.40 -21.41 1.46
N SER A 251 13.59 -22.39 1.07
CA SER A 251 13.97 -23.39 0.08
C SER A 251 13.61 -22.89 -1.32
N ALA A 252 14.33 -23.37 -2.36
CA ALA A 252 14.07 -23.03 -3.75
C ALA A 252 12.87 -23.81 -4.34
N ALA A 253 11.82 -24.07 -3.56
CA ALA A 253 10.61 -24.73 -4.03
C ALA A 253 9.74 -23.76 -4.83
N HIS A 254 9.81 -23.81 -6.15
CA HIS A 254 9.13 -22.85 -7.04
C HIS A 254 7.60 -23.03 -7.04
N GLU A 255 7.11 -24.21 -6.75
CA GLU A 255 5.68 -24.57 -6.76
C GLU A 255 5.06 -24.56 -5.35
N ASP A 256 5.83 -24.24 -4.31
CA ASP A 256 5.31 -24.10 -2.96
C ASP A 256 4.85 -22.66 -2.72
N TRP A 257 3.55 -22.45 -2.87
CA TRP A 257 2.91 -21.15 -2.61
C TRP A 257 2.40 -21.05 -1.16
N GLY A 258 2.75 -22.01 -0.31
CA GLY A 258 2.32 -22.04 1.08
C GLY A 258 0.79 -21.97 1.20
N ASP A 259 0.32 -21.13 2.12
CA ASP A 259 -1.11 -20.92 2.39
C ASP A 259 -1.76 -19.91 1.42
N ALA A 260 -1.30 -19.83 0.16
CA ALA A 260 -2.01 -19.04 -0.85
C ALA A 260 -3.42 -19.59 -1.10
N LYS A 261 -4.37 -18.74 -1.50
CA LYS A 261 -5.79 -19.15 -1.73
C LYS A 261 -5.99 -20.11 -2.89
N PHE A 262 -4.96 -20.53 -3.58
CA PHE A 262 -4.98 -21.49 -4.66
C PHE A 262 -4.88 -22.92 -4.17
N ASN A 263 -5.98 -23.49 -3.65
CA ASN A 263 -6.15 -24.93 -3.67
C ASN A 263 -7.64 -25.29 -3.51
N PRO A 264 -8.34 -25.76 -4.49
CA PRO A 264 -8.27 -25.72 -5.96
C PRO A 264 -9.40 -24.91 -6.64
N ARG A 265 -9.90 -23.81 -6.05
CA ARG A 265 -10.98 -23.01 -6.66
C ARG A 265 -10.55 -21.55 -6.77
N PRO A 266 -10.66 -20.92 -7.97
CA PRO A 266 -10.42 -19.50 -8.14
C PRO A 266 -11.36 -18.70 -7.22
N ARG A 267 -10.82 -17.88 -6.32
CA ARG A 267 -11.55 -16.83 -5.60
C ARG A 267 -10.93 -15.52 -6.03
N GLU A 268 -11.76 -14.54 -6.34
CA GLU A 268 -11.31 -13.20 -6.67
C GLU A 268 -10.69 -12.54 -5.44
N ASN A 269 -9.55 -11.89 -5.62
CA ASN A 269 -8.70 -11.37 -4.56
C ASN A 269 -8.16 -10.02 -4.98
N THR A 270 -7.70 -9.22 -4.03
CA THR A 270 -7.25 -7.87 -4.33
C THR A 270 -6.52 -7.29 -3.14
N THR A 271 -5.34 -6.70 -3.34
CA THR A 271 -4.68 -5.84 -2.37
C THR A 271 -4.72 -4.41 -2.88
N ILE A 272 -5.38 -3.53 -2.15
CA ILE A 272 -5.53 -2.12 -2.52
C ILE A 272 -4.91 -1.22 -1.47
N ALA A 273 -4.15 -0.22 -1.91
CA ALA A 273 -3.38 0.63 -1.03
C ALA A 273 -3.37 2.10 -1.45
N VAL A 274 -3.14 2.95 -0.47
CA VAL A 274 -2.75 4.36 -0.66
C VAL A 274 -1.41 4.57 0.02
N VAL A 275 -0.47 5.14 -0.71
CA VAL A 275 0.79 5.65 -0.19
C VAL A 275 0.74 7.17 -0.22
N ALA A 276 1.18 7.85 0.82
CA ALA A 276 1.23 9.30 0.88
C ALA A 276 2.62 9.81 1.23
N THR A 277 2.93 11.03 0.80
CA THR A 277 4.11 11.78 1.22
C THR A 277 3.77 13.26 1.41
N ASP A 278 4.47 13.91 2.32
CA ASP A 278 4.42 15.37 2.53
C ASP A 278 5.28 16.15 1.54
N VAL A 279 6.11 15.48 0.74
CA VAL A 279 6.96 16.11 -0.28
C VAL A 279 6.12 16.51 -1.49
N ALA A 280 6.33 17.71 -2.00
CA ALA A 280 5.69 18.24 -3.20
C ALA A 280 6.20 17.51 -4.47
N LEU A 281 5.37 16.66 -5.03
CA LEU A 281 5.63 15.92 -6.25
C LEU A 281 4.70 16.37 -7.37
N THR A 282 5.18 16.32 -8.61
CA THR A 282 4.35 16.41 -9.79
C THR A 282 3.56 15.11 -9.97
N ARG A 283 2.51 15.13 -10.78
CA ARG A 283 1.73 13.95 -11.10
C ARG A 283 2.58 12.82 -11.72
N VAL A 284 3.52 13.16 -12.61
CA VAL A 284 4.43 12.17 -13.22
C VAL A 284 5.35 11.52 -12.17
N GLU A 285 5.80 12.31 -11.19
CA GLU A 285 6.62 11.81 -10.08
C GLU A 285 5.78 10.94 -9.12
N CYS A 286 4.53 11.33 -8.85
CA CYS A 286 3.59 10.49 -8.10
C CYS A 286 3.34 9.15 -8.83
N GLN A 287 3.19 9.19 -10.17
CA GLN A 287 3.05 7.97 -10.96
C GLN A 287 4.30 7.08 -10.87
N ARG A 288 5.50 7.67 -10.93
CA ARG A 288 6.74 6.89 -10.73
C ARG A 288 6.81 6.29 -9.33
N MET A 289 6.42 7.04 -8.30
CA MET A 289 6.37 6.55 -6.93
C MET A 289 5.34 5.40 -6.79
N ALA A 290 4.17 5.48 -7.44
CA ALA A 290 3.16 4.41 -7.42
C ALA A 290 3.70 3.11 -8.04
N ILE A 291 4.38 3.20 -9.19
CA ILE A 291 5.03 2.06 -9.85
C ILE A 291 6.07 1.41 -8.92
N MET A 292 6.89 2.20 -8.23
CA MET A 292 7.91 1.69 -7.30
C MET A 292 7.28 1.11 -6.02
N ALA A 293 6.20 1.71 -5.53
CA ALA A 293 5.49 1.23 -4.35
C ALA A 293 4.89 -0.16 -4.53
N GLN A 294 4.53 -0.56 -5.75
CA GLN A 294 4.06 -1.92 -6.08
C GLN A 294 5.07 -3.02 -5.69
N ASP A 295 6.37 -2.71 -5.69
CA ASP A 295 7.38 -3.66 -5.21
C ASP A 295 7.18 -4.04 -3.74
N GLY A 296 6.47 -3.21 -2.97
CA GLY A 296 6.07 -3.51 -1.59
C GLY A 296 5.11 -4.69 -1.49
N LEU A 297 4.21 -4.86 -2.47
CA LEU A 297 3.35 -6.03 -2.52
C LEU A 297 4.20 -7.28 -2.74
N SER A 298 5.11 -7.27 -3.71
CA SER A 298 5.99 -8.41 -4.00
C SER A 298 6.95 -8.75 -2.85
N ARG A 299 7.27 -7.78 -1.98
CA ARG A 299 8.06 -8.00 -0.75
C ARG A 299 7.26 -8.65 0.37
N ALA A 300 5.92 -8.56 0.36
CA ALA A 300 5.05 -8.97 1.46
C ALA A 300 4.04 -10.05 1.11
N VAL A 301 3.81 -10.34 -0.19
CA VAL A 301 2.79 -11.27 -0.68
C VAL A 301 3.38 -12.15 -1.78
N ARG A 302 3.16 -13.47 -1.71
CA ARG A 302 3.61 -14.42 -2.74
C ARG A 302 2.53 -15.46 -3.04
N PRO A 303 2.13 -15.62 -4.33
CA PRO A 303 2.41 -14.72 -5.45
C PRO A 303 1.67 -13.38 -5.31
N ALA A 304 2.14 -12.31 -5.99
CA ALA A 304 1.47 -11.03 -6.13
C ALA A 304 1.09 -10.80 -7.60
N HIS A 305 0.14 -9.88 -7.83
CA HIS A 305 -0.30 -9.44 -9.15
C HIS A 305 -0.82 -10.58 -10.04
N ALA A 306 -1.44 -11.59 -9.43
CA ALA A 306 -2.03 -12.70 -10.18
C ALA A 306 -3.19 -12.22 -11.09
N PRO A 307 -3.56 -12.99 -12.13
CA PRO A 307 -4.69 -12.62 -13.00
C PRO A 307 -6.01 -12.38 -12.27
N PHE A 308 -6.15 -12.92 -11.07
CA PHE A 308 -7.34 -12.80 -10.21
C PHE A 308 -7.19 -11.74 -9.11
N ASP A 309 -6.02 -11.12 -8.98
CA ASP A 309 -5.81 -9.99 -8.08
C ASP A 309 -6.30 -8.69 -8.73
N GLY A 310 -6.75 -7.75 -7.90
CA GLY A 310 -7.06 -6.41 -8.34
C GLY A 310 -6.07 -5.37 -7.79
N ASP A 311 -4.82 -5.77 -7.60
CA ASP A 311 -3.79 -4.99 -6.93
C ASP A 311 -3.65 -3.59 -7.49
N THR A 312 -3.92 -2.61 -6.63
CA THR A 312 -3.97 -1.19 -6.99
C THR A 312 -3.28 -0.37 -5.91
N VAL A 313 -2.36 0.50 -6.31
CA VAL A 313 -1.66 1.43 -5.42
C VAL A 313 -1.88 2.85 -5.89
N PHE A 314 -2.54 3.65 -5.06
CA PHE A 314 -2.62 5.10 -5.22
C PHE A 314 -1.46 5.78 -4.51
N VAL A 315 -1.04 6.94 -5.02
CA VAL A 315 -0.09 7.83 -4.36
C VAL A 315 -0.71 9.21 -4.17
N LEU A 316 -0.52 9.80 -2.99
CA LEU A 316 -0.88 11.18 -2.65
C LEU A 316 0.35 11.98 -2.28
N SER A 317 0.47 13.18 -2.82
CA SER A 317 1.46 14.19 -2.42
C SER A 317 0.74 15.39 -1.82
N THR A 318 0.92 15.65 -0.53
CA THR A 318 0.28 16.79 0.16
C THR A 318 1.04 18.09 0.00
N GLY A 319 2.26 18.05 -0.55
CA GLY A 319 3.01 19.24 -0.95
C GLY A 319 3.49 20.16 0.18
N LYS A 320 3.62 19.65 1.41
CA LYS A 320 4.04 20.45 2.56
C LYS A 320 5.53 20.79 2.57
N ILE A 321 6.34 19.95 1.91
CA ILE A 321 7.80 20.10 1.81
C ILE A 321 8.20 20.22 0.35
N THR A 322 8.90 21.28 -0.03
CA THR A 322 9.42 21.50 -1.38
C THR A 322 10.81 20.88 -1.56
N ILE A 323 11.14 20.49 -2.79
CA ILE A 323 12.51 20.15 -3.21
C ILE A 323 12.99 21.29 -4.07
N ASP A 324 13.81 22.18 -3.47
CA ASP A 324 14.20 23.44 -4.09
C ASP A 324 15.22 23.25 -5.23
N ASP A 325 16.10 22.24 -5.13
CA ASP A 325 17.08 21.94 -6.17
C ASP A 325 16.52 20.97 -7.22
N PRO A 326 16.28 21.43 -8.45
CA PRO A 326 15.78 20.55 -9.53
C PRO A 326 16.70 19.36 -9.83
N ALA A 327 18.02 19.48 -9.61
CA ALA A 327 18.97 18.41 -9.82
C ALA A 327 18.78 17.23 -8.83
N GLN A 328 18.20 17.49 -7.65
CA GLN A 328 17.93 16.48 -6.63
C GLN A 328 16.59 15.75 -6.82
N ARG A 329 15.68 16.24 -7.69
CA ARG A 329 14.33 15.70 -7.80
C ARG A 329 14.32 14.21 -8.17
N ASN A 330 15.10 13.78 -9.16
CA ASN A 330 15.15 12.37 -9.56
C ASN A 330 15.69 11.47 -8.43
N ILE A 331 16.65 11.95 -7.66
CA ILE A 331 17.20 11.23 -6.49
C ILE A 331 16.13 11.16 -5.40
N ALA A 332 15.42 12.26 -5.12
CA ALA A 332 14.35 12.33 -4.15
C ALA A 332 13.20 11.36 -4.50
N VAL A 333 12.73 11.35 -5.76
CA VAL A 333 11.70 10.42 -6.23
C VAL A 333 12.16 8.97 -6.08
N SER A 334 13.42 8.67 -6.40
CA SER A 334 13.98 7.32 -6.24
C SER A 334 14.01 6.89 -4.78
N ARG A 335 14.40 7.78 -3.86
CA ARG A 335 14.39 7.53 -2.42
C ARG A 335 12.97 7.33 -1.88
N LEU A 336 12.05 8.23 -2.22
CA LEU A 336 10.65 8.16 -1.81
C LEU A 336 9.98 6.89 -2.32
N GLY A 337 10.22 6.51 -3.58
CA GLY A 337 9.66 5.27 -4.16
C GLY A 337 10.19 4.00 -3.48
N ASN A 338 11.48 3.95 -3.13
CA ASN A 338 12.02 2.80 -2.37
C ASN A 338 11.43 2.73 -0.96
N ILE A 339 11.33 3.88 -0.26
CA ILE A 339 10.71 3.95 1.07
C ILE A 339 9.23 3.57 1.00
N ALA A 340 8.52 4.01 -0.05
CA ALA A 340 7.12 3.67 -0.29
C ALA A 340 6.92 2.14 -0.37
N ALA A 341 7.80 1.44 -1.07
CA ALA A 341 7.75 -0.01 -1.16
C ALA A 341 7.98 -0.69 0.21
N ASP A 342 8.97 -0.24 0.98
CA ASP A 342 9.25 -0.79 2.31
C ASP A 342 8.11 -0.51 3.30
N VAL A 343 7.57 0.70 3.28
CA VAL A 343 6.44 1.11 4.14
C VAL A 343 5.18 0.33 3.77
N LEU A 344 4.91 0.11 2.48
CA LEU A 344 3.77 -0.69 2.03
C LEU A 344 3.93 -2.16 2.44
N ALA A 345 5.11 -2.75 2.33
CA ALA A 345 5.36 -4.12 2.78
C ALA A 345 5.11 -4.27 4.29
N ARG A 346 5.56 -3.32 5.10
CA ARG A 346 5.30 -3.26 6.54
C ARG A 346 3.80 -3.12 6.84
N ALA A 347 3.12 -2.21 6.12
CA ALA A 347 1.69 -2.03 6.27
C ALA A 347 0.91 -3.32 5.99
N ILE A 348 1.27 -4.08 4.93
CA ILE A 348 0.66 -5.36 4.61
C ILE A 348 0.82 -6.35 5.76
N ALA A 349 2.03 -6.54 6.28
CA ALA A 349 2.29 -7.45 7.39
C ALA A 349 1.51 -7.04 8.64
N ARG A 350 1.50 -5.75 9.00
CA ARG A 350 0.73 -5.23 10.14
C ARG A 350 -0.78 -5.45 10.00
N GLY A 351 -1.33 -5.32 8.78
CA GLY A 351 -2.75 -5.57 8.53
C GLY A 351 -3.18 -7.00 8.85
N VAL A 352 -2.34 -7.97 8.54
CA VAL A 352 -2.57 -9.39 8.85
C VAL A 352 -2.24 -9.71 10.31
N TYR A 353 -1.18 -9.15 10.85
CA TYR A 353 -0.76 -9.33 12.25
C TYR A 353 -1.82 -8.83 13.23
N GLU A 354 -2.42 -7.66 12.98
CA GLU A 354 -3.43 -7.05 13.85
C GLU A 354 -4.84 -7.58 13.60
N ALA A 355 -5.04 -8.43 12.59
CA ALA A 355 -6.34 -9.00 12.30
C ALA A 355 -6.85 -9.86 13.45
N THR A 356 -8.13 -9.70 13.78
CA THR A 356 -8.87 -10.48 14.76
C THR A 356 -9.95 -11.29 14.08
N ALA A 357 -10.27 -12.46 14.62
CA ALA A 357 -11.40 -13.24 14.16
C ALA A 357 -12.72 -12.49 14.48
N TYR A 358 -13.71 -12.65 13.63
CA TYR A 358 -15.10 -12.33 13.95
C TYR A 358 -15.92 -13.61 14.11
N ASP A 359 -17.06 -13.52 14.80
CA ASP A 359 -17.91 -14.68 15.10
C ASP A 359 -18.30 -15.44 13.83
N GLY A 360 -18.11 -16.76 13.87
CA GLY A 360 -18.36 -17.64 12.73
C GLY A 360 -17.37 -17.49 11.56
N SER A 361 -16.16 -16.91 11.78
CA SER A 361 -15.09 -16.96 10.80
C SER A 361 -14.48 -18.35 10.72
N ALA A 362 -14.43 -18.92 9.52
CA ALA A 362 -13.69 -20.16 9.26
C ALA A 362 -12.18 -19.92 9.04
N THR A 363 -11.76 -18.65 8.90
CA THR A 363 -10.39 -18.29 8.59
C THR A 363 -9.64 -17.96 9.88
N GLY A 364 -8.52 -18.64 10.12
CA GLY A 364 -7.62 -18.38 11.25
C GLY A 364 -6.93 -17.03 11.15
N THR A 365 -6.53 -16.47 12.29
CA THR A 365 -5.68 -15.26 12.34
C THR A 365 -4.22 -15.65 12.47
N TRP A 366 -3.30 -14.74 12.16
CA TRP A 366 -1.87 -14.97 12.42
C TRP A 366 -1.61 -15.27 13.91
N LYS A 367 -2.32 -14.59 14.81
CA LYS A 367 -2.18 -14.79 16.28
C LYS A 367 -2.69 -16.16 16.76
N SER A 368 -3.49 -16.86 15.95
CA SER A 368 -3.96 -18.22 16.26
C SER A 368 -3.06 -19.34 15.73
N LEU A 369 -2.01 -19.01 14.99
CA LEU A 369 -1.04 -20.01 14.53
C LEU A 369 -0.18 -20.49 15.72
N SER A 370 -0.05 -21.81 15.85
CA SER A 370 0.77 -22.48 16.89
C SER A 370 2.25 -22.51 16.51
#